data_d41b7bfed9bde9325b5956527c082af5
#
_entry.id   d41b7bfed9bde9325b5956527c082af5
#
_cell.length_a   1.000
_cell.length_b   1.000
_cell.length_c   1.000
_cell.angle_alpha   90.00
_cell.angle_beta   90.00
_cell.angle_gamma   90.00
#
_symmetry.space_group_name_H-M   'P 1'
#
loop_
_entity.id
_entity.type
_entity.pdbx_description
1 polymer ?
#
loop_
_entity_poly.entity_id
_entity_poly.type
_entity_poly.pdbx_seq_one_letter_code
_entity_poly.pdbx_strand_id
1 'polypeptide(L)'
;MKKLIILLAIIPMGLFGQLENSQTFIEINAGAASIDDYDFTDTYPGVSVLFGQTFEFTKNGIFEYQIGVALPSLITGKVAIGIGNIRNNFALAIRPWPLTIGPQGKIGNFSFSFEVGNNDTASFEAGLIATVGYRFNLGRKKKESGSKK
;
A
#
# COMPACT_ATOMS: atom_id res chain seq x y z
N MET A 1 -3.15 -5.33 -25.95
CA MET A 1 -2.90 -5.42 -24.48
C MET A 1 -2.07 -4.26 -23.92
N LYS A 2 -0.96 -3.84 -24.56
CA LYS A 2 -0.14 -2.69 -24.05
C LYS A 2 -0.91 -1.36 -23.92
N LYS A 3 -1.85 -1.06 -24.84
CA LYS A 3 -2.68 0.16 -24.78
C LYS A 3 -3.71 0.16 -23.63
N LEU A 4 -4.18 -1.00 -23.22
CA LEU A 4 -5.12 -1.16 -22.10
C LEU A 4 -4.45 -0.88 -20.74
N ILE A 5 -3.18 -1.30 -20.60
CA ILE A 5 -2.39 -1.08 -19.39
C ILE A 5 -2.10 0.41 -19.18
N ILE A 6 -1.79 1.15 -20.28
CA ILE A 6 -1.55 2.59 -20.23
C ILE A 6 -2.85 3.33 -19.85
N LEU A 7 -3.99 2.91 -20.38
CA LEU A 7 -5.30 3.51 -20.06
C LEU A 7 -5.65 3.27 -18.57
N LEU A 8 -5.38 2.08 -18.05
CA LEU A 8 -5.59 1.74 -16.63
C LEU A 8 -4.69 2.56 -15.68
N ALA A 9 -3.51 2.96 -16.14
CA ALA A 9 -2.58 3.79 -15.36
C ALA A 9 -2.95 5.28 -15.36
N ILE A 10 -3.63 5.78 -16.40
CA ILE A 10 -3.99 7.20 -16.54
C ILE A 10 -5.31 7.53 -15.84
N ILE A 11 -6.27 6.60 -15.78
CA ILE A 11 -7.57 6.79 -15.11
C ILE A 11 -7.42 7.23 -13.64
N PRO A 12 -6.52 6.64 -12.83
CA PRO A 12 -6.33 7.10 -11.46
C PRO A 12 -5.90 8.57 -11.36
N MET A 13 -5.03 9.04 -12.24
CA MET A 13 -4.47 10.41 -12.13
C MET A 13 -5.52 11.51 -12.28
N GLY A 14 -6.57 11.29 -13.09
CA GLY A 14 -7.67 12.26 -13.26
C GLY A 14 -8.66 12.28 -12.11
N LEU A 15 -8.88 11.15 -11.46
CA LEU A 15 -9.78 11.02 -10.29
C LEU A 15 -9.17 11.60 -9.02
N PHE A 16 -7.86 11.56 -8.86
CA PHE A 16 -7.16 12.03 -7.66
C PHE A 16 -7.19 13.55 -7.47
N GLY A 17 -7.47 14.33 -8.51
CA GLY A 17 -7.61 15.79 -8.43
C GLY A 17 -8.83 16.27 -7.63
N GLN A 18 -9.79 15.42 -7.35
CA GLN A 18 -11.05 15.75 -6.67
C GLN A 18 -11.13 15.23 -5.22
N LEU A 19 -10.11 14.52 -4.75
CA LEU A 19 -10.13 13.93 -3.41
C LEU A 19 -9.89 15.00 -2.34
N GLU A 20 -10.80 15.04 -1.36
CA GLU A 20 -10.90 16.15 -0.40
C GLU A 20 -9.70 16.27 0.53
N ASN A 21 -9.15 15.13 0.97
CA ASN A 21 -7.99 15.09 1.85
C ASN A 21 -6.98 14.07 1.36
N SER A 22 -5.72 14.44 1.36
CA SER A 22 -4.64 13.50 1.04
C SER A 22 -3.41 13.71 1.92
N GLN A 23 -2.69 12.63 2.16
CA GLN A 23 -1.44 12.58 2.91
C GLN A 23 -0.37 11.86 2.13
N THR A 24 0.70 12.57 1.80
CA THR A 24 1.90 11.97 1.19
C THR A 24 2.85 11.52 2.30
N PHE A 25 3.51 10.38 2.11
CA PHE A 25 4.41 9.81 3.10
C PHE A 25 5.55 9.01 2.45
N ILE A 26 6.60 8.81 3.24
CA ILE A 26 7.59 7.74 3.04
C ILE A 26 7.39 6.73 4.17
N GLU A 27 7.37 5.45 3.83
CA GLU A 27 7.22 4.36 4.79
C GLU A 27 8.45 3.45 4.75
N ILE A 28 9.02 3.19 5.91
CA ILE A 28 10.09 2.20 6.07
C ILE A 28 9.47 0.99 6.76
N ASN A 29 9.58 -0.17 6.13
CA ASN A 29 9.06 -1.42 6.66
C ASN A 29 10.19 -2.39 6.96
N ALA A 30 10.01 -3.16 8.03
CA ALA A 30 10.72 -4.38 8.31
C ALA A 30 9.69 -5.52 8.42
N GLY A 31 10.08 -6.71 7.99
CA GLY A 31 9.16 -7.83 8.02
C GLY A 31 9.81 -9.14 7.68
N ALA A 32 8.97 -10.13 7.47
CA ALA A 32 9.35 -11.46 7.08
C ALA A 32 8.45 -11.94 5.95
N ALA A 33 9.04 -12.67 5.01
CA ALA A 33 8.33 -13.33 3.93
C ALA A 33 8.67 -14.82 3.95
N SER A 34 7.68 -15.67 3.79
CA SER A 34 7.86 -17.08 3.45
C SER A 34 7.85 -17.18 1.92
N ILE A 35 8.85 -17.87 1.38
CA ILE A 35 8.97 -18.14 -0.06
C ILE A 35 8.68 -19.63 -0.21
N ASP A 36 7.88 -20.00 -1.20
CA ASP A 36 7.49 -21.37 -1.57
C ASP A 36 6.54 -22.09 -0.59
N ASP A 37 6.37 -21.64 0.66
CA ASP A 37 5.50 -22.30 1.63
C ASP A 37 4.57 -21.31 2.36
N TYR A 38 3.43 -21.83 2.85
CA TYR A 38 2.47 -21.07 3.67
C TYR A 38 2.79 -21.13 5.17
N ASP A 39 3.93 -21.68 5.53
CA ASP A 39 4.45 -21.62 6.87
C ASP A 39 5.70 -20.72 6.92
N PHE A 40 6.08 -20.29 8.10
CA PHE A 40 7.28 -19.48 8.29
C PHE A 40 8.52 -20.34 8.60
N THR A 41 8.59 -21.59 8.10
CA THR A 41 9.73 -22.48 8.30
C THR A 41 10.95 -21.98 7.54
N ASP A 42 10.76 -21.50 6.29
CA ASP A 42 11.79 -20.84 5.50
C ASP A 42 11.50 -19.35 5.39
N THR A 43 11.85 -18.63 6.45
CA THR A 43 11.56 -17.21 6.58
C THR A 43 12.73 -16.34 6.14
N TYR A 44 12.49 -15.45 5.21
CA TYR A 44 13.44 -14.44 4.78
C TYR A 44 13.10 -13.09 5.41
N PRO A 45 14.05 -12.46 6.14
CA PRO A 45 13.86 -11.11 6.60
C PRO A 45 13.82 -10.15 5.41
N GLY A 46 12.88 -9.20 5.43
CA GLY A 46 12.71 -8.21 4.39
C GLY A 46 12.69 -6.80 4.95
N VAL A 47 13.18 -5.86 4.15
CA VAL A 47 13.07 -4.44 4.42
C VAL A 47 12.60 -3.72 3.17
N SER A 48 11.82 -2.65 3.34
CA SER A 48 11.41 -1.82 2.20
C SER A 48 11.34 -0.35 2.57
N VAL A 49 11.53 0.49 1.54
CA VAL A 49 11.28 1.92 1.59
C VAL A 49 10.28 2.26 0.50
N LEU A 50 9.12 2.73 0.90
CA LEU A 50 7.99 2.99 0.01
C LEU A 50 7.62 4.48 0.07
N PHE A 51 7.42 5.08 -1.08
CA PHE A 51 6.76 6.37 -1.23
C PHE A 51 5.30 6.12 -1.56
N GLY A 52 4.40 6.83 -0.90
CA GLY A 52 2.98 6.63 -1.11
C GLY A 52 2.11 7.82 -0.76
N GLN A 53 0.83 7.66 -1.05
CA GLN A 53 -0.19 8.63 -0.72
C GLN A 53 -1.48 7.94 -0.29
N THR A 54 -2.06 8.43 0.80
CA THR A 54 -3.39 8.05 1.28
C THR A 54 -4.38 9.15 0.95
N PHE A 55 -5.55 8.77 0.44
CA PHE A 55 -6.66 9.65 0.09
C PHE A 55 -7.90 9.28 0.90
N GLU A 56 -8.63 10.27 1.37
CA GLU A 56 -9.99 10.12 1.87
C GLU A 56 -10.96 10.42 0.72
N PHE A 57 -11.66 9.41 0.20
CA PHE A 57 -12.64 9.58 -0.86
C PHE A 57 -14.08 9.65 -0.35
N THR A 58 -14.30 9.25 0.90
CA THR A 58 -15.56 9.44 1.64
C THR A 58 -15.22 9.77 3.08
N LYS A 59 -16.25 10.09 3.90
CA LYS A 59 -16.08 10.40 5.33
C LYS A 59 -15.30 9.33 6.10
N ASN A 60 -15.44 8.06 5.70
CA ASN A 60 -14.77 6.92 6.35
C ASN A 60 -14.10 5.98 5.34
N GLY A 61 -13.97 6.37 4.08
CA GLY A 61 -13.34 5.54 3.05
C GLY A 61 -11.96 6.06 2.68
N ILE A 62 -10.98 5.18 2.63
CA ILE A 62 -9.62 5.51 2.21
C ILE A 62 -9.19 4.68 1.01
N PHE A 63 -8.39 5.31 0.18
CA PHE A 63 -7.61 4.67 -0.88
C PHE A 63 -6.14 5.03 -0.67
N GLU A 64 -5.26 4.07 -0.89
CA GLU A 64 -3.83 4.26 -0.72
C GLU A 64 -3.06 3.58 -1.85
N TYR A 65 -2.00 4.20 -2.32
CA TYR A 65 -1.01 3.55 -3.14
C TYR A 65 0.39 3.80 -2.62
N GLN A 66 1.26 2.84 -2.87
CA GLN A 66 2.67 2.88 -2.48
C GLN A 66 3.52 2.27 -3.60
N ILE A 67 4.71 2.80 -3.80
CA ILE A 67 5.72 2.27 -4.70
C ILE A 67 7.10 2.51 -4.10
N GLY A 68 8.02 1.60 -4.30
CA GLY A 68 9.38 1.77 -3.81
C GLY A 68 10.26 0.56 -4.01
N VAL A 69 11.28 0.48 -3.18
CA VAL A 69 12.27 -0.58 -3.21
C VAL A 69 12.12 -1.49 -2.00
N ALA A 70 12.35 -2.76 -2.21
CA ALA A 70 12.29 -3.78 -1.17
C ALA A 70 13.37 -4.84 -1.40
N LEU A 71 13.85 -5.43 -0.35
CA LEU A 71 14.70 -6.61 -0.41
C LEU A 71 13.89 -7.81 0.10
N PRO A 72 13.94 -8.94 -0.60
CA PRO A 72 14.77 -9.27 -1.78
C PRO A 72 14.17 -8.90 -3.15
N SER A 73 12.91 -8.45 -3.25
CA SER A 73 12.19 -8.27 -4.53
C SER A 73 12.65 -7.09 -5.40
N LEU A 74 13.57 -6.26 -4.94
CA LEU A 74 14.11 -5.03 -5.54
C LEU A 74 13.07 -3.92 -5.72
N ILE A 75 11.99 -4.15 -6.46
CA ILE A 75 10.92 -3.19 -6.71
C ILE A 75 9.63 -3.78 -6.15
N THR A 76 8.85 -2.95 -5.49
CA THR A 76 7.54 -3.34 -4.98
C THR A 76 6.57 -2.17 -5.06
N GLY A 77 5.29 -2.49 -5.12
CA GLY A 77 4.22 -1.51 -5.03
C GLY A 77 3.03 -2.13 -4.31
N LYS A 78 2.15 -1.30 -3.79
CA LYS A 78 0.96 -1.74 -3.07
C LYS A 78 -0.18 -0.75 -3.32
N VAL A 79 -1.37 -1.27 -3.50
CA VAL A 79 -2.61 -0.49 -3.51
C VAL A 79 -3.53 -1.05 -2.44
N ALA A 80 -4.23 -0.17 -1.74
CA ALA A 80 -5.14 -0.58 -0.68
C ALA A 80 -6.42 0.26 -0.69
N ILE A 81 -7.52 -0.38 -0.35
CA ILE A 81 -8.81 0.26 -0.15
C ILE A 81 -9.38 -0.18 1.19
N GLY A 82 -9.96 0.75 1.93
CA GLY A 82 -10.41 0.43 3.27
C GLY A 82 -11.24 1.51 3.93
N ILE A 83 -11.38 1.36 5.23
CA ILE A 83 -12.20 2.22 6.09
C ILE A 83 -11.34 2.88 7.16
N GLY A 84 -11.75 4.07 7.55
CA GLY A 84 -11.07 4.88 8.56
C GLY A 84 -10.72 6.27 8.04
N ASN A 85 -9.63 6.79 8.49
CA ASN A 85 -9.12 8.11 8.10
C ASN A 85 -7.61 8.04 7.83
N ILE A 86 -7.03 9.15 7.41
CA ILE A 86 -5.60 9.25 7.10
C ILE A 86 -4.69 8.79 8.26
N ARG A 87 -5.11 8.96 9.51
CA ARG A 87 -4.31 8.59 10.68
C ARG A 87 -4.50 7.14 11.12
N ASN A 88 -5.75 6.70 11.14
CA ASN A 88 -6.11 5.37 11.62
C ASN A 88 -7.04 4.72 10.61
N ASN A 89 -6.62 3.63 10.04
CA ASN A 89 -7.41 2.92 9.03
C ASN A 89 -7.12 1.42 9.04
N PHE A 90 -8.07 0.71 8.43
CA PHE A 90 -7.94 -0.70 8.12
C PHE A 90 -8.35 -0.91 6.67
N ALA A 91 -7.53 -1.59 5.91
CA ALA A 91 -7.68 -1.74 4.46
C ALA A 91 -7.36 -3.15 4.00
N LEU A 92 -7.88 -3.51 2.85
CA LEU A 92 -7.42 -4.64 2.06
C LEU A 92 -6.37 -4.12 1.08
N ALA A 93 -5.19 -4.68 1.13
CA ALA A 93 -4.08 -4.33 0.27
C ALA A 93 -3.84 -5.41 -0.77
N ILE A 94 -3.46 -4.99 -1.96
CA ILE A 94 -2.99 -5.84 -3.06
C ILE A 94 -1.61 -5.35 -3.44
N ARG A 95 -0.67 -6.26 -3.49
CA ARG A 95 0.69 -6.05 -3.97
C ARG A 95 0.83 -6.77 -5.31
N PRO A 96 1.06 -6.05 -6.43
CA PRO A 96 1.16 -6.71 -7.74
C PRO A 96 2.47 -7.48 -7.95
N TRP A 97 3.51 -7.18 -7.14
CA TRP A 97 4.79 -7.86 -7.23
C TRP A 97 5.55 -7.90 -5.89
N PRO A 98 5.81 -9.10 -5.34
CA PRO A 98 5.17 -10.37 -5.69
C PRO A 98 3.65 -10.28 -5.49
N LEU A 99 2.87 -11.07 -6.25
CA LEU A 99 1.41 -10.97 -6.17
C LEU A 99 0.92 -11.49 -4.82
N THR A 100 0.47 -10.57 -3.98
CA THR A 100 -0.09 -10.89 -2.66
C THR A 100 -1.30 -10.03 -2.36
N ILE A 101 -2.16 -10.52 -1.50
CA ILE A 101 -3.34 -9.82 -1.00
C ILE A 101 -3.49 -10.05 0.49
N GLY A 102 -3.92 -9.03 1.23
CA GLY A 102 -4.18 -9.20 2.65
C GLY A 102 -4.54 -7.92 3.39
N PRO A 103 -4.88 -8.05 4.68
CA PRO A 103 -5.21 -6.92 5.52
C PRO A 103 -3.98 -6.04 5.79
N GLN A 104 -4.23 -4.74 5.80
CA GLN A 104 -3.31 -3.70 6.22
C GLN A 104 -3.97 -2.80 7.23
N GLY A 105 -3.29 -2.50 8.33
CA GLY A 105 -3.75 -1.56 9.32
C GLY A 105 -2.77 -0.42 9.51
N LYS A 106 -3.28 0.74 9.95
CA LYS A 106 -2.49 1.90 10.31
C LYS A 106 -3.01 2.53 11.58
N ILE A 107 -2.10 2.83 12.50
CA ILE A 107 -2.39 3.54 13.75
C ILE A 107 -1.33 4.64 13.92
N GLY A 108 -1.75 5.90 13.79
CA GLY A 108 -0.83 7.04 13.80
C GLY A 108 0.20 6.96 12.67
N ASN A 109 1.46 6.80 13.01
CA ASN A 109 2.56 6.64 12.07
C ASN A 109 2.99 5.18 11.86
N PHE A 110 2.45 4.26 12.63
CA PHE A 110 2.74 2.84 12.48
C PHE A 110 1.78 2.18 11.49
N SER A 111 2.33 1.29 10.67
CA SER A 111 1.57 0.43 9.76
C SER A 111 1.94 -1.04 10.01
N PHE A 112 1.00 -1.92 9.72
CA PHE A 112 1.22 -3.36 9.74
C PHE A 112 0.43 -3.99 8.60
N SER A 113 0.97 -5.02 7.99
CA SER A 113 0.25 -5.81 7.00
C SER A 113 0.57 -7.29 7.14
N PHE A 114 -0.42 -8.08 6.75
CA PHE A 114 -0.29 -9.52 6.63
C PHE A 114 -0.91 -9.91 5.28
N GLU A 115 -0.09 -10.44 4.39
CA GLU A 115 -0.48 -10.69 3.01
C GLU A 115 -0.20 -12.15 2.67
N VAL A 116 -1.10 -12.76 1.88
CA VAL A 116 -0.96 -14.10 1.33
C VAL A 116 -0.80 -14.01 -0.17
N GLY A 117 0.08 -14.79 -0.73
CA GLY A 117 0.35 -14.87 -2.15
C GLY A 117 -0.13 -16.17 -2.77
N ASN A 118 0.07 -16.30 -4.06
CA ASN A 118 -0.18 -17.51 -4.81
C ASN A 118 1.15 -18.06 -5.32
N ASN A 119 1.47 -19.29 -4.97
CA ASN A 119 2.71 -19.97 -5.33
C ASN A 119 2.79 -20.38 -6.82
N ASP A 120 1.73 -20.19 -7.61
CA ASP A 120 1.64 -20.71 -9.00
C ASP A 120 2.05 -19.73 -10.09
N THR A 121 2.49 -18.52 -9.78
CA THR A 121 2.75 -17.50 -10.82
C THR A 121 4.15 -16.88 -10.73
N ALA A 122 5.05 -17.46 -11.50
CA ALA A 122 6.28 -16.87 -12.05
C ALA A 122 7.35 -16.31 -11.08
N SER A 123 8.52 -16.87 -11.14
CA SER A 123 9.86 -16.32 -10.83
C SER A 123 10.16 -15.73 -9.46
N PHE A 124 9.19 -15.30 -8.68
CA PHE A 124 9.33 -14.83 -7.31
C PHE A 124 8.03 -15.07 -6.56
N GLU A 125 7.94 -16.19 -5.90
CA GLU A 125 6.76 -16.65 -5.19
C GLU A 125 6.86 -16.22 -3.73
N ALA A 126 5.82 -15.59 -3.20
CA ALA A 126 5.71 -15.29 -1.78
C ALA A 126 4.43 -15.93 -1.25
N GLY A 127 4.56 -16.91 -0.37
CA GLY A 127 3.43 -17.55 0.30
C GLY A 127 2.79 -16.62 1.31
N LEU A 128 3.58 -16.11 2.24
CA LEU A 128 3.14 -15.20 3.30
C LEU A 128 4.10 -14.02 3.43
N ILE A 129 3.55 -12.82 3.65
CA ILE A 129 4.34 -11.63 3.97
C ILE A 129 3.72 -10.96 5.21
N ALA A 130 4.54 -10.75 6.23
CA ALA A 130 4.16 -9.95 7.39
C ALA A 130 5.10 -8.77 7.54
N THR A 131 4.56 -7.54 7.64
CA THR A 131 5.38 -6.33 7.77
C THR A 131 4.87 -5.43 8.88
N VAL A 132 5.82 -4.73 9.50
CA VAL A 132 5.58 -3.58 10.38
C VAL A 132 6.35 -2.40 9.81
N GLY A 133 5.71 -1.25 9.70
CA GLY A 133 6.27 -0.05 9.10
C GLY A 133 6.12 1.19 9.95
N TYR A 134 6.95 2.18 9.64
CA TYR A 134 6.85 3.52 10.19
C TYR A 134 6.77 4.54 9.05
N ARG A 135 5.79 5.46 9.14
CA ARG A 135 5.51 6.48 8.13
C ARG A 135 6.02 7.85 8.55
N PHE A 136 6.79 8.44 7.68
CA PHE A 136 7.20 9.84 7.74
C PHE A 136 6.27 10.65 6.84
N ASN A 137 5.40 11.43 7.45
CA ASN A 137 4.43 12.25 6.73
C ASN A 137 5.12 13.47 6.11
N LEU A 138 5.08 13.62 4.78
CA LEU A 138 5.75 14.69 4.04
C LEU A 138 4.85 15.92 3.83
N GLY A 139 3.55 15.75 3.77
CA GLY A 139 2.61 16.84 3.56
C GLY A 139 1.17 16.36 3.54
N ARG A 140 0.25 17.22 3.97
CA ARG A 140 -1.19 16.99 3.95
C ARG A 140 -1.88 18.09 3.17
N LYS A 141 -2.62 17.72 2.14
CA LYS A 141 -3.57 18.62 1.49
C LYS A 141 -4.92 18.45 2.19
N LYS A 142 -5.48 19.56 2.65
CA LYS A 142 -6.82 19.64 3.22
C LYS A 142 -7.61 20.57 2.33
N LYS A 143 -8.80 20.15 1.92
CA LYS A 143 -9.72 21.06 1.22
C LYS A 143 -10.13 22.16 2.19
N GLU A 144 -9.84 23.41 1.84
CA GLU A 144 -10.41 24.53 2.54
C GLU A 144 -11.93 24.47 2.36
N SER A 145 -12.65 24.23 3.44
CA SER A 145 -14.09 24.40 3.46
C SER A 145 -14.35 25.87 3.17
N GLY A 146 -14.74 26.16 1.91
CA GLY A 146 -15.09 27.52 1.50
C GLY A 146 -16.14 28.06 2.44
N SER A 147 -15.73 28.99 3.29
CA SER A 147 -16.63 29.82 4.07
C SER A 147 -17.53 30.58 3.09
N LYS A 148 -18.72 30.04 2.86
CA LYS A 148 -19.78 30.86 2.30
C LYS A 148 -20.21 31.84 3.39
N LYS A 149 -19.75 33.10 3.23
CA LYS A 149 -20.46 34.24 3.82
C LYS A 149 -21.80 34.44 3.13
#